data_9a0bec1d96db1e92ab463d4affa6ea77
#
_entry.id   9a0bec1d96db1e92ab463d4affa6ea77
#
_cell.length_a   1.000
_cell.length_b   1.000
_cell.length_c   1.000
_cell.angle_alpha   90.00
_cell.angle_beta   90.00
_cell.angle_gamma   90.00
#
_symmetry.space_group_name_H-M   'P 1'
#
loop_
_entity.id
_entity.type
_entity.pdbx_description
1 polymer ?
#
loop_
_entity_poly.entity_id
_entity_poly.type
_entity_poly.pdbx_seq_one_letter_code
_entity_poly.pdbx_strand_id
1 'polypeptide(L)'
;ELLTLPAGTDPERAFGLLHDGRHRVAPVTDSQGRCVGIMTRTGALRATLYQPAVDTSGRLRIAAALGINGDVAGKAKLLLDAGADLLVVDTAHGHQDKMLEALQAVRDVTPSVPIVAGNVVTPAGVADLVAAGADIVKVGVGPGAMCTTRMMTAVGRPQFSAVLECAAEARRLGRHIWADGGVRYPRDVALAIAAGAANVMIGSWFVGTCESPGDVFRDADGRLYKESFGMASARAVRLRAAADSPFDRARKELFEEGVSSSRMYLDPVRPGVEDLLDSITAGLRSACTYAGADSLECLHERAVIGIQGAAGYAEGMPLPTSW
;
A
#
# COMPACT_ATOMS: atom_id res chain seq x y z
N GLU A 1 41.02 9.87 7.38
CA GLU A 1 40.81 8.52 6.82
C GLU A 1 39.31 8.34 6.61
N LEU A 2 38.90 7.72 5.48
CA LEU A 2 37.47 7.50 5.19
C LEU A 2 36.97 6.36 6.04
N LEU A 3 35.90 6.57 6.83
CA LEU A 3 35.21 5.49 7.53
C LEU A 3 34.49 4.61 6.50
N THR A 4 34.79 3.32 6.49
CA THR A 4 34.05 2.29 5.74
C THR A 4 33.55 1.23 6.69
N LEU A 5 32.43 0.58 6.31
CA LEU A 5 31.82 -0.51 7.08
C LEU A 5 31.90 -1.80 6.25
N PRO A 6 32.46 -2.89 6.79
CA PRO A 6 32.39 -4.19 6.12
C PRO A 6 30.95 -4.63 5.88
N ALA A 7 30.65 -5.28 4.74
CA ALA A 7 29.36 -5.89 4.50
C ALA A 7 29.04 -6.91 5.61
N GLY A 8 27.80 -6.88 6.11
CA GLY A 8 27.37 -7.70 7.25
C GLY A 8 27.74 -7.12 8.63
N THR A 9 28.24 -5.87 8.69
CA THR A 9 28.43 -5.19 9.99
C THR A 9 27.05 -5.10 10.70
N ASP A 10 27.04 -5.52 11.96
CA ASP A 10 25.86 -5.42 12.80
C ASP A 10 25.33 -3.97 12.87
N PRO A 11 24.01 -3.74 12.72
CA PRO A 11 23.45 -2.40 12.65
C PRO A 11 23.70 -1.53 13.87
N GLU A 12 23.65 -2.08 15.09
CA GLU A 12 23.92 -1.33 16.32
C GLU A 12 25.39 -0.88 16.38
N ARG A 13 26.30 -1.78 16.01
CA ARG A 13 27.72 -1.45 15.87
C ARG A 13 27.95 -0.40 14.79
N ALA A 14 27.29 -0.52 13.62
CA ALA A 14 27.36 0.46 12.54
C ALA A 14 26.89 1.84 13.03
N PHE A 15 25.79 1.90 13.78
CA PHE A 15 25.31 3.14 14.38
C PHE A 15 26.37 3.74 15.33
N GLY A 16 26.96 2.95 16.24
CA GLY A 16 28.01 3.42 17.17
C GLY A 16 29.18 4.04 16.42
N LEU A 17 29.74 3.34 15.43
CA LEU A 17 30.88 3.84 14.63
C LEU A 17 30.56 5.17 13.91
N LEU A 18 29.34 5.27 13.34
CA LEU A 18 28.88 6.48 12.67
C LEU A 18 28.64 7.62 13.66
N HIS A 19 28.09 7.31 14.85
CA HIS A 19 27.78 8.29 15.88
C HIS A 19 29.04 8.90 16.49
N ASP A 20 29.97 8.05 16.93
CA ASP A 20 31.23 8.44 17.60
C ASP A 20 32.14 9.22 16.64
N GLY A 21 32.19 8.77 15.37
CA GLY A 21 32.91 9.45 14.30
C GLY A 21 32.20 10.70 13.76
N ARG A 22 31.00 11.05 14.27
CA ARG A 22 30.15 12.17 13.77
C ARG A 22 29.85 12.11 12.27
N HIS A 23 29.82 10.90 11.73
CA HIS A 23 29.46 10.66 10.33
C HIS A 23 27.93 10.45 10.18
N ARG A 24 27.36 10.94 9.08
CA ARG A 24 25.97 10.69 8.72
C ARG A 24 25.81 9.43 7.89
N VAL A 25 26.84 9.05 7.15
CA VAL A 25 26.86 7.96 6.19
C VAL A 25 28.27 7.39 6.08
N ALA A 26 28.38 6.10 5.81
CA ALA A 26 29.63 5.44 5.41
C ALA A 26 29.36 4.47 4.24
N PRO A 27 30.33 4.29 3.33
CA PRO A 27 30.30 3.21 2.34
C PRO A 27 30.34 1.84 3.03
N VAL A 28 29.57 0.90 2.49
CA VAL A 28 29.65 -0.52 2.88
C VAL A 28 30.50 -1.24 1.84
N THR A 29 31.53 -1.96 2.30
CA THR A 29 32.50 -2.61 1.41
C THR A 29 32.47 -4.13 1.56
N ASP A 30 32.68 -4.83 0.43
CA ASP A 30 32.90 -6.29 0.45
C ASP A 30 34.33 -6.65 0.92
N SER A 31 34.66 -7.95 0.93
CA SER A 31 35.97 -8.47 1.32
C SER A 31 37.12 -8.03 0.39
N GLN A 32 36.79 -7.48 -0.78
CA GLN A 32 37.75 -6.96 -1.75
C GLN A 32 37.90 -5.43 -1.69
N GLY A 33 37.23 -4.79 -0.74
CA GLY A 33 37.21 -3.32 -0.57
C GLY A 33 36.35 -2.57 -1.60
N ARG A 34 35.50 -3.27 -2.37
CA ARG A 34 34.60 -2.64 -3.33
C ARG A 34 33.35 -2.14 -2.60
N CYS A 35 32.89 -0.95 -2.94
CA CYS A 35 31.65 -0.41 -2.40
C CYS A 35 30.44 -1.20 -2.92
N VAL A 36 29.70 -1.84 -2.03
CA VAL A 36 28.50 -2.62 -2.33
C VAL A 36 27.22 -1.95 -1.82
N GLY A 37 27.35 -0.83 -1.10
CA GLY A 37 26.22 -0.07 -0.59
C GLY A 37 26.66 1.09 0.29
N ILE A 38 25.69 1.70 0.93
CA ILE A 38 25.92 2.75 1.94
C ILE A 38 25.10 2.42 3.20
N MET A 39 25.62 2.81 4.35
CA MET A 39 24.90 2.77 5.62
C MET A 39 24.79 4.19 6.16
N THR A 40 23.57 4.64 6.40
CA THR A 40 23.31 5.89 7.12
C THR A 40 23.12 5.62 8.61
N ARG A 41 23.34 6.62 9.45
CA ARG A 41 23.08 6.49 10.89
C ARG A 41 21.60 6.16 11.16
N THR A 42 20.67 6.80 10.46
CA THR A 42 19.24 6.50 10.55
C THR A 42 18.91 5.12 10.00
N GLY A 43 19.53 4.72 8.88
CA GLY A 43 19.36 3.39 8.28
C GLY A 43 19.79 2.28 9.23
N ALA A 44 20.88 2.47 9.98
CA ALA A 44 21.32 1.54 11.00
C ALA A 44 20.28 1.36 12.12
N LEU A 45 19.67 2.46 12.60
CA LEU A 45 18.56 2.37 13.57
C LEU A 45 17.34 1.63 12.98
N ARG A 46 16.94 1.96 11.75
CA ARG A 46 15.81 1.31 11.08
C ARG A 46 16.02 -0.19 10.93
N ALA A 47 17.24 -0.60 10.62
CA ALA A 47 17.60 -2.02 10.49
C ALA A 47 17.45 -2.82 11.80
N THR A 48 17.49 -2.17 12.96
CA THR A 48 17.19 -2.82 14.26
C THR A 48 15.70 -2.84 14.60
N LEU A 49 14.89 -1.97 13.97
CA LEU A 49 13.49 -1.78 14.31
C LEU A 49 12.53 -2.51 13.38
N TYR A 50 12.90 -2.64 12.10
CA TYR A 50 12.01 -3.13 11.06
C TYR A 50 12.39 -4.53 10.58
N GLN A 51 11.35 -5.33 10.32
CA GLN A 51 11.47 -6.65 9.70
C GLN A 51 10.74 -6.60 8.35
N PRO A 52 11.43 -6.22 7.26
CA PRO A 52 10.80 -6.16 5.95
C PRO A 52 10.39 -7.55 5.46
N ALA A 53 9.28 -7.62 4.69
CA ALA A 53 8.87 -8.84 4.03
C ALA A 53 9.81 -9.13 2.86
N VAL A 54 10.74 -10.06 3.06
CA VAL A 54 11.74 -10.44 2.06
C VAL A 54 11.58 -11.89 1.59
N ASP A 55 12.09 -12.18 0.40
CA ASP A 55 12.25 -13.54 -0.12
C ASP A 55 13.48 -14.24 0.51
N THR A 56 13.73 -15.47 0.09
CA THR A 56 14.87 -16.27 0.56
C THR A 56 16.25 -15.70 0.19
N SER A 57 16.29 -14.77 -0.77
CA SER A 57 17.51 -14.05 -1.18
C SER A 57 17.65 -12.67 -0.55
N GLY A 58 16.76 -12.30 0.37
CA GLY A 58 16.78 -11.01 1.08
C GLY A 58 16.20 -9.84 0.28
N ARG A 59 15.50 -10.08 -0.85
CA ARG A 59 14.85 -9.04 -1.64
C ARG A 59 13.42 -8.82 -1.15
N LEU A 60 12.93 -7.59 -1.22
CA LEU A 60 11.54 -7.27 -0.88
C LEU A 60 10.57 -8.08 -1.76
N ARG A 61 9.55 -8.66 -1.13
CA ARG A 61 8.48 -9.36 -1.85
C ARG A 61 7.63 -8.39 -2.64
N ILE A 62 7.28 -8.79 -3.86
CA ILE A 62 6.52 -7.99 -4.82
C ILE A 62 5.19 -8.66 -5.11
N ALA A 63 4.10 -7.89 -4.93
CA ALA A 63 2.77 -8.25 -5.41
C ALA A 63 2.49 -7.47 -6.71
N ALA A 64 2.19 -8.19 -7.79
CA ALA A 64 1.94 -7.58 -9.09
C ALA A 64 0.46 -7.65 -9.47
N ALA A 65 -0.09 -6.50 -9.92
CA ALA A 65 -1.51 -6.40 -10.25
C ALA A 65 -1.79 -6.74 -11.73
N LEU A 66 -2.91 -7.43 -11.96
CA LEU A 66 -3.49 -7.68 -13.27
C LEU A 66 -5.00 -7.45 -13.22
N GLY A 67 -5.55 -6.91 -14.34
CA GLY A 67 -6.99 -6.70 -14.47
C GLY A 67 -7.71 -7.97 -14.95
N ILE A 68 -9.05 -7.92 -14.89
CA ILE A 68 -9.93 -9.05 -15.21
C ILE A 68 -10.28 -9.18 -16.71
N ASN A 69 -9.63 -8.41 -17.58
CA ASN A 69 -9.95 -8.34 -19.01
C ASN A 69 -8.81 -8.87 -19.88
N GLY A 70 -9.19 -9.48 -21.02
CA GLY A 70 -8.27 -10.00 -22.02
C GLY A 70 -7.65 -11.33 -21.58
N ASP A 71 -6.42 -11.61 -22.01
CA ASP A 71 -5.69 -12.82 -21.63
C ASP A 71 -5.14 -12.71 -20.20
N VAL A 72 -5.99 -13.03 -19.24
CA VAL A 72 -5.66 -12.94 -17.80
C VAL A 72 -4.61 -14.00 -17.42
N ALA A 73 -4.75 -15.23 -17.93
CA ALA A 73 -3.84 -16.34 -17.66
C ALA A 73 -2.41 -16.06 -18.19
N GLY A 74 -2.31 -15.56 -19.45
CA GLY A 74 -1.03 -15.20 -20.04
C GLY A 74 -0.34 -14.05 -19.27
N LYS A 75 -1.11 -13.03 -18.85
CA LYS A 75 -0.57 -11.94 -18.02
C LYS A 75 -0.06 -12.43 -16.66
N ALA A 76 -0.79 -13.35 -16.02
CA ALA A 76 -0.35 -13.96 -14.76
C ALA A 76 1.01 -14.62 -14.91
N LYS A 77 1.21 -15.43 -15.95
CA LYS A 77 2.49 -16.09 -16.24
C LYS A 77 3.61 -15.06 -16.46
N LEU A 78 3.38 -14.04 -17.28
CA LEU A 78 4.38 -12.98 -17.55
C LEU A 78 4.81 -12.25 -16.28
N LEU A 79 3.89 -11.97 -15.35
CA LEU A 79 4.22 -11.31 -14.09
C LEU A 79 5.05 -12.21 -13.18
N LEU A 80 4.74 -13.49 -13.11
CA LEU A 80 5.53 -14.47 -12.35
C LEU A 80 6.92 -14.69 -12.95
N ASP A 81 7.02 -14.79 -14.27
CA ASP A 81 8.31 -14.88 -14.98
C ASP A 81 9.18 -13.62 -14.76
N ALA A 82 8.54 -12.48 -14.57
CA ALA A 82 9.22 -11.22 -14.20
C ALA A 82 9.63 -11.15 -12.72
N GLY A 83 9.25 -12.14 -11.89
CA GLY A 83 9.68 -12.26 -10.50
C GLY A 83 8.68 -11.77 -9.46
N ALA A 84 7.39 -11.68 -9.78
CA ALA A 84 6.36 -11.39 -8.78
C ALA A 84 6.20 -12.57 -7.80
N ASP A 85 6.11 -12.27 -6.51
CA ASP A 85 5.89 -13.26 -5.44
C ASP A 85 4.41 -13.56 -5.23
N LEU A 86 3.53 -12.58 -5.49
CA LEU A 86 2.08 -12.66 -5.35
C LEU A 86 1.40 -12.02 -6.57
N LEU A 87 0.21 -12.48 -6.90
CA LEU A 87 -0.63 -11.86 -7.92
C LEU A 87 -1.82 -11.14 -7.28
N VAL A 88 -2.15 -9.97 -7.80
CA VAL A 88 -3.32 -9.19 -7.37
C VAL A 88 -4.29 -9.08 -8.55
N VAL A 89 -5.37 -9.87 -8.53
CA VAL A 89 -6.46 -9.76 -9.51
C VAL A 89 -7.37 -8.61 -9.09
N ASP A 90 -7.30 -7.50 -9.82
CA ASP A 90 -7.81 -6.21 -9.39
C ASP A 90 -8.84 -5.60 -10.35
N THR A 91 -9.94 -5.13 -9.76
CA THR A 91 -10.94 -4.29 -10.44
C THR A 91 -11.62 -3.36 -9.43
N ALA A 92 -12.26 -2.30 -9.89
CA ALA A 92 -12.92 -1.30 -9.04
C ALA A 92 -13.97 -1.91 -8.10
N HIS A 93 -14.73 -2.92 -8.57
CA HIS A 93 -15.64 -3.72 -7.76
C HIS A 93 -15.56 -5.18 -8.19
N GLY A 94 -15.03 -6.05 -7.33
CA GLY A 94 -14.69 -7.44 -7.64
C GLY A 94 -15.83 -8.46 -7.44
N HIS A 95 -16.95 -8.09 -6.85
CA HIS A 95 -18.07 -8.99 -6.66
C HIS A 95 -18.92 -9.06 -7.95
N GLN A 96 -18.39 -9.72 -8.98
CA GLN A 96 -18.98 -9.87 -10.31
C GLN A 96 -18.49 -11.16 -10.99
N ASP A 97 -19.31 -11.77 -11.85
CA ASP A 97 -19.01 -13.05 -12.51
C ASP A 97 -17.67 -13.03 -13.25
N LYS A 98 -17.39 -11.96 -13.98
CA LYS A 98 -16.13 -11.82 -14.72
C LYS A 98 -14.88 -11.85 -13.84
N MET A 99 -14.99 -11.39 -12.59
CA MET A 99 -13.92 -11.50 -11.61
C MET A 99 -13.71 -12.96 -11.19
N LEU A 100 -14.79 -13.69 -10.95
CA LEU A 100 -14.72 -15.10 -10.57
C LEU A 100 -14.09 -15.94 -11.68
N GLU A 101 -14.48 -15.70 -12.95
CA GLU A 101 -13.89 -16.33 -14.13
C GLU A 101 -12.38 -16.01 -14.25
N ALA A 102 -12.00 -14.74 -14.08
CA ALA A 102 -10.62 -14.32 -14.13
C ALA A 102 -9.78 -14.97 -13.03
N LEU A 103 -10.33 -15.06 -11.83
CA LEU A 103 -9.67 -15.67 -10.67
C LEU A 103 -9.42 -17.17 -10.90
N GLN A 104 -10.41 -17.87 -11.43
CA GLN A 104 -10.27 -19.30 -11.80
C GLN A 104 -9.18 -19.48 -12.87
N ALA A 105 -9.19 -18.65 -13.91
CA ALA A 105 -8.18 -18.73 -14.97
C ALA A 105 -6.74 -18.48 -14.46
N VAL A 106 -6.58 -17.60 -13.47
CA VAL A 106 -5.27 -17.38 -12.81
C VAL A 106 -4.90 -18.59 -11.95
N ARG A 107 -5.84 -19.12 -11.17
CA ARG A 107 -5.60 -20.28 -10.29
C ARG A 107 -5.21 -21.52 -11.08
N ASP A 108 -5.82 -21.74 -12.23
CA ASP A 108 -5.53 -22.90 -13.10
C ASP A 108 -4.07 -22.90 -13.61
N VAL A 109 -3.49 -21.72 -13.85
CA VAL A 109 -2.10 -21.60 -14.33
C VAL A 109 -1.08 -21.37 -13.22
N THR A 110 -1.52 -21.06 -12.01
CA THR A 110 -0.65 -20.75 -10.86
C THR A 110 -1.18 -21.36 -9.56
N PRO A 111 -1.23 -22.72 -9.44
CA PRO A 111 -1.94 -23.37 -8.34
C PRO A 111 -1.35 -23.09 -6.94
N SER A 112 -0.06 -22.77 -6.85
CA SER A 112 0.65 -22.59 -5.56
C SER A 112 1.00 -21.14 -5.21
N VAL A 113 0.82 -20.20 -6.14
CA VAL A 113 1.14 -18.77 -5.88
C VAL A 113 -0.01 -18.12 -5.11
N PRO A 114 0.26 -17.36 -4.05
CA PRO A 114 -0.79 -16.62 -3.36
C PRO A 114 -1.48 -15.61 -4.27
N ILE A 115 -2.80 -15.61 -4.28
CA ILE A 115 -3.64 -14.71 -5.07
C ILE A 115 -4.42 -13.79 -4.15
N VAL A 116 -4.24 -12.50 -4.35
CA VAL A 116 -5.07 -11.43 -3.78
C VAL A 116 -6.14 -11.06 -4.78
N ALA A 117 -7.39 -10.95 -4.36
CA ALA A 117 -8.50 -10.58 -5.25
C ALA A 117 -9.34 -9.44 -4.67
N GLY A 118 -9.79 -8.50 -5.50
CA GLY A 118 -10.64 -7.39 -5.06
C GLY A 118 -10.95 -6.36 -6.15
N ASN A 119 -11.69 -5.32 -5.75
CA ASN A 119 -12.07 -5.01 -4.38
C ASN A 119 -13.53 -5.39 -4.09
N VAL A 120 -13.77 -5.76 -2.86
CA VAL A 120 -15.13 -5.99 -2.35
C VAL A 120 -15.35 -5.20 -1.05
N VAL A 121 -16.61 -5.10 -0.61
CA VAL A 121 -16.99 -4.39 0.63
C VAL A 121 -18.06 -5.13 1.45
N THR A 122 -18.32 -6.39 1.13
CA THR A 122 -19.35 -7.20 1.80
C THR A 122 -18.83 -8.60 2.15
N PRO A 123 -19.33 -9.22 3.24
CA PRO A 123 -19.02 -10.62 3.56
C PRO A 123 -19.34 -11.61 2.42
N ALA A 124 -20.44 -11.41 1.71
CA ALA A 124 -20.79 -12.25 0.57
C ALA A 124 -19.72 -12.18 -0.54
N GLY A 125 -19.26 -10.97 -0.88
CA GLY A 125 -18.16 -10.80 -1.84
C GLY A 125 -16.86 -11.47 -1.39
N VAL A 126 -16.56 -11.46 -0.09
CA VAL A 126 -15.41 -12.21 0.46
C VAL A 126 -15.59 -13.71 0.24
N ALA A 127 -16.76 -14.25 0.58
CA ALA A 127 -17.05 -15.68 0.44
C ALA A 127 -16.92 -16.16 -1.00
N ASP A 128 -17.48 -15.40 -1.95
CA ASP A 128 -17.45 -15.75 -3.37
C ASP A 128 -16.03 -15.69 -3.96
N LEU A 129 -15.24 -14.68 -3.61
CA LEU A 129 -13.83 -14.60 -4.07
C LEU A 129 -12.98 -15.71 -3.47
N VAL A 130 -13.17 -16.06 -2.22
CA VAL A 130 -12.47 -17.18 -1.56
C VAL A 130 -12.87 -18.51 -2.23
N ALA A 131 -14.16 -18.72 -2.49
CA ALA A 131 -14.64 -19.93 -3.18
C ALA A 131 -14.08 -20.04 -4.60
N ALA A 132 -13.86 -18.91 -5.29
CA ALA A 132 -13.23 -18.87 -6.61
C ALA A 132 -11.69 -18.99 -6.59
N GLY A 133 -11.06 -19.13 -5.42
CA GLY A 133 -9.64 -19.43 -5.30
C GLY A 133 -8.76 -18.27 -4.79
N ALA A 134 -9.32 -17.20 -4.24
CA ALA A 134 -8.54 -16.16 -3.57
C ALA A 134 -7.97 -16.66 -2.24
N ASP A 135 -6.69 -16.39 -1.99
CA ASP A 135 -6.05 -16.62 -0.69
C ASP A 135 -6.22 -15.41 0.23
N ILE A 136 -6.27 -14.23 -0.36
CA ILE A 136 -6.40 -12.94 0.33
C ILE A 136 -7.45 -12.11 -0.41
N VAL A 137 -8.32 -11.43 0.32
CA VAL A 137 -9.32 -10.56 -0.29
C VAL A 137 -8.99 -9.09 -0.01
N LYS A 138 -8.97 -8.29 -1.07
CA LYS A 138 -8.71 -6.84 -0.98
C LYS A 138 -10.04 -6.08 -0.82
N VAL A 139 -10.12 -5.27 0.23
CA VAL A 139 -11.35 -4.61 0.69
C VAL A 139 -11.25 -3.11 0.52
N GLY A 140 -12.20 -2.53 -0.20
CA GLY A 140 -12.31 -1.09 -0.39
C GLY A 140 -12.89 -0.71 -1.75
N VAL A 141 -14.09 -0.12 -1.77
CA VAL A 141 -14.70 0.46 -2.97
C VAL A 141 -15.00 1.92 -2.67
N GLY A 142 -14.28 2.81 -3.36
CA GLY A 142 -14.43 4.25 -3.24
C GLY A 142 -13.73 4.96 -2.08
N PRO A 143 -12.88 4.36 -1.22
CA PRO A 143 -12.21 5.09 -0.16
C PRO A 143 -10.95 5.84 -0.62
N GLY A 144 -10.39 5.49 -1.78
CA GLY A 144 -9.15 6.04 -2.29
C GLY A 144 -9.24 7.55 -2.56
N ALA A 145 -8.13 8.30 -2.34
CA ALA A 145 -8.10 9.74 -2.50
C ALA A 145 -8.40 10.23 -3.93
N MET A 146 -8.09 9.39 -4.94
CA MET A 146 -8.34 9.68 -6.37
C MET A 146 -9.63 9.02 -6.88
N CYS A 147 -10.36 8.28 -6.04
CA CYS A 147 -11.52 7.51 -6.45
C CYS A 147 -12.80 8.35 -6.36
N THR A 148 -13.57 8.39 -7.44
CA THR A 148 -14.89 9.04 -7.51
C THR A 148 -16.04 8.04 -7.60
N THR A 149 -15.78 6.74 -7.51
CA THR A 149 -16.79 5.68 -7.69
C THR A 149 -18.05 5.90 -6.88
N ARG A 150 -17.93 6.26 -5.59
CA ARG A 150 -19.13 6.54 -4.76
C ARG A 150 -19.94 7.74 -5.24
N MET A 151 -19.28 8.77 -5.76
CA MET A 151 -19.95 9.98 -6.26
C MET A 151 -20.63 9.72 -7.60
N MET A 152 -20.00 8.89 -8.45
CA MET A 152 -20.50 8.60 -9.79
C MET A 152 -21.56 7.50 -9.82
N THR A 153 -21.46 6.50 -8.94
CA THR A 153 -22.25 5.26 -9.03
C THR A 153 -23.09 4.98 -7.79
N ALA A 154 -22.88 5.71 -6.70
CA ALA A 154 -23.38 5.40 -5.36
C ALA A 154 -22.91 4.05 -4.79
N VAL A 155 -22.03 3.32 -5.50
CA VAL A 155 -21.49 2.03 -5.06
C VAL A 155 -20.29 2.25 -4.14
N GLY A 156 -20.25 1.49 -3.03
CA GLY A 156 -19.20 1.56 -2.02
C GLY A 156 -19.75 1.80 -0.63
N ARG A 157 -18.88 1.79 0.37
CA ARG A 157 -19.25 2.03 1.77
C ARG A 157 -18.06 2.59 2.57
N PRO A 158 -18.28 3.13 3.78
CA PRO A 158 -17.20 3.57 4.66
C PRO A 158 -16.20 2.46 4.92
N GLN A 159 -14.89 2.78 4.80
CA GLN A 159 -13.83 1.78 4.79
C GLN A 159 -13.75 0.96 6.08
N PHE A 160 -13.86 1.62 7.24
CA PHE A 160 -13.76 0.91 8.51
C PHE A 160 -14.82 -0.20 8.64
N SER A 161 -16.10 0.11 8.36
CA SER A 161 -17.17 -0.89 8.44
C SER A 161 -17.04 -1.99 7.40
N ALA A 162 -16.53 -1.69 6.19
CA ALA A 162 -16.25 -2.69 5.19
C ALA A 162 -15.14 -3.64 5.65
N VAL A 163 -14.05 -3.10 6.18
CA VAL A 163 -12.93 -3.91 6.71
C VAL A 163 -13.38 -4.79 7.86
N LEU A 164 -14.13 -4.25 8.82
CA LEU A 164 -14.59 -4.97 10.01
C LEU A 164 -15.42 -6.21 9.63
N GLU A 165 -16.43 -6.04 8.78
CA GLU A 165 -17.33 -7.13 8.37
C GLU A 165 -16.62 -8.13 7.45
N CYS A 166 -15.83 -7.65 6.48
CA CYS A 166 -15.10 -8.51 5.56
C CYS A 166 -13.98 -9.31 6.28
N ALA A 167 -13.31 -8.72 7.27
CA ALA A 167 -12.29 -9.42 8.07
C ALA A 167 -12.90 -10.55 8.91
N ALA A 168 -14.07 -10.31 9.50
CA ALA A 168 -14.79 -11.35 10.25
C ALA A 168 -15.13 -12.55 9.35
N GLU A 169 -15.63 -12.33 8.14
CA GLU A 169 -15.94 -13.39 7.20
C GLU A 169 -14.69 -14.10 6.69
N ALA A 170 -13.64 -13.37 6.30
CA ALA A 170 -12.39 -13.95 5.86
C ALA A 170 -11.77 -14.87 6.92
N ARG A 171 -11.78 -14.43 8.20
CA ARG A 171 -11.31 -15.23 9.32
C ARG A 171 -12.12 -16.52 9.49
N ARG A 172 -13.45 -16.45 9.37
CA ARG A 172 -14.33 -17.61 9.40
C ARG A 172 -13.96 -18.65 8.31
N LEU A 173 -13.47 -18.15 7.16
CA LEU A 173 -13.03 -18.98 6.03
C LEU A 173 -11.53 -19.35 6.10
N GLY A 174 -10.83 -19.02 7.18
CA GLY A 174 -9.38 -19.27 7.30
C GLY A 174 -8.53 -18.44 6.33
N ARG A 175 -9.00 -17.25 5.98
CA ARG A 175 -8.35 -16.33 5.03
C ARG A 175 -8.09 -14.97 5.65
N HIS A 176 -7.34 -14.12 4.93
CA HIS A 176 -6.99 -12.76 5.35
C HIS A 176 -7.58 -11.72 4.41
N ILE A 177 -7.63 -10.47 4.89
CA ILE A 177 -7.96 -9.33 4.04
C ILE A 177 -6.83 -8.29 4.04
N TRP A 178 -6.74 -7.55 2.93
CA TRP A 178 -6.00 -6.30 2.81
C TRP A 178 -6.98 -5.14 2.78
N ALA A 179 -6.79 -4.15 3.65
CA ALA A 179 -7.54 -2.90 3.59
C ALA A 179 -6.91 -1.99 2.54
N ASP A 180 -7.67 -1.61 1.52
CA ASP A 180 -7.17 -0.83 0.39
C ASP A 180 -7.85 0.54 0.29
N GLY A 181 -7.05 1.59 0.44
CA GLY A 181 -7.47 2.97 0.32
C GLY A 181 -8.01 3.61 1.60
N GLY A 182 -8.23 4.93 1.54
CA GLY A 182 -8.77 5.72 2.65
C GLY A 182 -7.76 6.14 3.72
N VAL A 183 -6.47 5.85 3.53
CA VAL A 183 -5.41 6.18 4.47
C VAL A 183 -4.92 7.61 4.25
N ARG A 184 -5.03 8.45 5.29
CA ARG A 184 -4.55 9.84 5.32
C ARG A 184 -3.62 10.11 6.49
N TYR A 185 -3.73 9.33 7.55
CA TYR A 185 -2.99 9.47 8.79
C TYR A 185 -2.56 8.10 9.33
N PRO A 186 -1.52 8.01 10.18
CA PRO A 186 -1.13 6.75 10.84
C PRO A 186 -2.29 6.06 11.57
N ARG A 187 -3.20 6.82 12.16
CA ARG A 187 -4.40 6.27 12.84
C ARG A 187 -5.29 5.45 11.89
N ASP A 188 -5.34 5.77 10.60
CA ASP A 188 -6.19 5.05 9.65
C ASP A 188 -5.63 3.64 9.41
N VAL A 189 -4.31 3.47 9.47
CA VAL A 189 -3.64 2.17 9.47
C VAL A 189 -3.97 1.41 10.75
N ALA A 190 -3.84 2.05 11.91
CA ALA A 190 -4.18 1.43 13.20
C ALA A 190 -5.63 0.98 13.26
N LEU A 191 -6.58 1.79 12.75
CA LEU A 191 -7.99 1.45 12.65
C LEU A 191 -8.24 0.27 11.71
N ALA A 192 -7.57 0.20 10.56
CA ALA A 192 -7.71 -0.92 9.63
C ALA A 192 -7.22 -2.24 10.27
N ILE A 193 -6.08 -2.23 10.95
CA ILE A 193 -5.57 -3.40 11.69
C ILE A 193 -6.50 -3.77 12.85
N ALA A 194 -6.95 -2.79 13.63
CA ALA A 194 -7.91 -3.02 14.71
C ALA A 194 -9.24 -3.61 14.20
N ALA A 195 -9.67 -3.26 12.98
CA ALA A 195 -10.82 -3.86 12.32
C ALA A 195 -10.54 -5.28 11.77
N GLY A 196 -9.30 -5.79 11.83
CA GLY A 196 -8.93 -7.15 11.46
C GLY A 196 -8.24 -7.30 10.10
N ALA A 197 -7.80 -6.21 9.47
CA ALA A 197 -6.97 -6.31 8.27
C ALA A 197 -5.57 -6.86 8.62
N ALA A 198 -5.05 -7.77 7.79
CA ALA A 198 -3.69 -8.28 7.91
C ALA A 198 -2.66 -7.32 7.30
N ASN A 199 -3.05 -6.58 6.27
CA ASN A 199 -2.22 -5.60 5.57
C ASN A 199 -3.05 -4.37 5.19
N VAL A 200 -2.36 -3.25 4.96
CA VAL A 200 -2.97 -2.00 4.48
C VAL A 200 -2.27 -1.56 3.21
N MET A 201 -3.04 -1.41 2.13
CA MET A 201 -2.55 -0.89 0.85
C MET A 201 -2.73 0.62 0.82
N ILE A 202 -1.63 1.32 0.57
CA ILE A 202 -1.58 2.78 0.57
C ILE A 202 -1.06 3.26 -0.78
N GLY A 203 -1.84 4.07 -1.49
CA GLY A 203 -1.46 4.64 -2.79
C GLY A 203 -0.95 6.06 -2.67
N SER A 204 -1.88 7.02 -2.55
CA SER A 204 -1.60 8.46 -2.68
C SER A 204 -0.53 8.98 -1.73
N TRP A 205 -0.43 8.45 -0.53
CA TRP A 205 0.55 8.91 0.45
C TRP A 205 1.99 8.59 0.01
N PHE A 206 2.20 7.42 -0.62
CA PHE A 206 3.52 7.05 -1.15
C PHE A 206 3.90 7.79 -2.43
N VAL A 207 2.96 8.33 -3.21
CA VAL A 207 3.27 9.12 -4.41
C VAL A 207 4.17 10.32 -4.09
N GLY A 208 3.98 10.95 -2.93
CA GLY A 208 4.77 12.09 -2.47
C GLY A 208 6.17 11.74 -1.94
N THR A 209 6.73 10.58 -2.29
CA THR A 209 8.07 10.16 -1.86
C THR A 209 9.07 10.20 -3.01
N CYS A 210 10.37 10.27 -2.69
CA CYS A 210 11.44 10.28 -3.70
C CYS A 210 11.46 9.01 -4.55
N GLU A 211 11.21 7.86 -3.94
CA GLU A 211 11.30 6.53 -4.56
C GLU A 211 10.09 6.20 -5.45
N SER A 212 8.96 6.89 -5.26
CA SER A 212 7.80 6.71 -6.12
C SER A 212 8.14 7.08 -7.57
N PRO A 213 7.66 6.32 -8.57
CA PRO A 213 7.86 6.66 -9.97
C PRO A 213 7.14 7.96 -10.37
N GLY A 214 7.54 8.53 -11.50
CA GLY A 214 6.99 9.76 -12.06
C GLY A 214 7.91 10.96 -11.89
N ASP A 215 7.67 11.96 -12.75
CA ASP A 215 8.47 13.17 -12.77
C ASP A 215 8.19 14.07 -11.57
N VAL A 216 9.21 14.79 -11.13
CA VAL A 216 9.12 15.79 -10.08
C VAL A 216 8.92 17.16 -10.71
N PHE A 217 7.87 17.84 -10.32
CA PHE A 217 7.52 19.18 -10.75
C PHE A 217 7.72 20.18 -9.60
N ARG A 218 7.73 21.45 -9.96
CA ARG A 218 7.80 22.56 -8.99
C ARG A 218 6.59 23.49 -9.22
N ASP A 219 5.89 23.84 -8.15
CA ASP A 219 4.82 24.82 -8.22
C ASP A 219 5.35 26.28 -8.18
N ALA A 220 4.42 27.23 -8.23
CA ALA A 220 4.76 28.67 -8.22
C ALA A 220 5.47 29.12 -6.91
N ASP A 221 5.22 28.43 -5.82
CA ASP A 221 5.83 28.72 -4.51
C ASP A 221 7.17 27.96 -4.32
N GLY A 222 7.62 27.23 -5.35
CA GLY A 222 8.86 26.46 -5.33
C GLY A 222 8.76 25.09 -4.67
N ARG A 223 7.57 24.62 -4.27
CA ARG A 223 7.36 23.32 -3.64
C ARG A 223 7.41 22.21 -4.68
N LEU A 224 8.10 21.13 -4.32
CA LEU A 224 8.20 19.94 -5.18
C LEU A 224 6.95 19.05 -5.05
N TYR A 225 6.44 18.58 -6.17
CA TYR A 225 5.32 17.63 -6.21
C TYR A 225 5.45 16.62 -7.34
N LYS A 226 4.75 15.51 -7.21
CA LYS A 226 4.48 14.55 -8.28
C LYS A 226 3.01 14.57 -8.65
N GLU A 227 2.69 14.27 -9.89
CA GLU A 227 1.31 14.13 -10.32
C GLU A 227 0.77 12.74 -10.00
N SER A 228 -0.45 12.68 -9.49
CA SER A 228 -1.20 11.45 -9.27
C SER A 228 -2.55 11.50 -9.97
N PHE A 229 -3.03 10.37 -10.43
CA PHE A 229 -4.32 10.25 -11.10
C PHE A 229 -4.97 8.90 -10.82
N GLY A 230 -6.32 8.87 -10.87
CA GLY A 230 -7.09 7.66 -10.65
C GLY A 230 -6.93 6.67 -11.81
N MET A 231 -6.95 5.37 -11.50
CA MET A 231 -6.82 4.30 -12.51
C MET A 231 -7.99 4.26 -13.51
N ALA A 232 -9.15 4.76 -13.14
CA ALA A 232 -10.34 4.89 -14.02
C ALA A 232 -10.51 6.30 -14.62
N SER A 233 -9.55 7.23 -14.40
CA SER A 233 -9.58 8.58 -14.99
C SER A 233 -9.38 8.55 -16.51
N ALA A 234 -9.83 9.60 -17.21
CA ALA A 234 -9.60 9.77 -18.65
C ALA A 234 -8.11 9.65 -19.01
N ARG A 235 -7.21 10.20 -18.16
CA ARG A 235 -5.76 10.08 -18.34
C ARG A 235 -5.29 8.62 -18.33
N ALA A 236 -5.72 7.84 -17.35
CA ALA A 236 -5.35 6.42 -17.25
C ALA A 236 -5.97 5.58 -18.37
N VAL A 237 -7.21 5.90 -18.76
CA VAL A 237 -7.90 5.24 -19.89
C VAL A 237 -7.15 5.48 -21.19
N ARG A 238 -6.75 6.74 -21.50
CA ARG A 238 -5.96 7.06 -22.69
C ARG A 238 -4.65 6.32 -22.76
N LEU A 239 -3.92 6.24 -21.65
CA LEU A 239 -2.65 5.53 -21.59
C LEU A 239 -2.82 4.03 -21.88
N ARG A 240 -3.86 3.39 -21.32
CA ARG A 240 -4.13 1.96 -21.55
C ARG A 240 -4.71 1.67 -22.94
N ALA A 241 -5.46 2.61 -23.51
CA ALA A 241 -6.11 2.49 -24.81
C ALA A 241 -5.21 2.95 -25.98
N ALA A 242 -3.91 3.18 -25.74
CA ALA A 242 -3.01 3.72 -26.78
C ALA A 242 -2.92 2.82 -28.03
N ALA A 243 -3.06 1.50 -27.88
CA ALA A 243 -3.05 0.52 -28.95
C ALA A 243 -4.44 0.24 -29.55
N ASP A 244 -5.51 0.80 -29.00
CA ASP A 244 -6.88 0.57 -29.49
C ASP A 244 -7.16 1.36 -30.76
N SER A 245 -8.23 0.94 -31.49
CA SER A 245 -8.75 1.72 -32.61
C SER A 245 -9.19 3.13 -32.16
N PRO A 246 -9.17 4.15 -33.04
CA PRO A 246 -9.64 5.49 -32.68
C PRO A 246 -11.06 5.51 -32.12
N PHE A 247 -11.95 4.67 -32.66
CA PHE A 247 -13.33 4.57 -32.18
C PHE A 247 -13.43 3.96 -30.80
N ASP A 248 -12.71 2.85 -30.52
CA ASP A 248 -12.73 2.18 -29.22
C ASP A 248 -12.11 3.06 -28.15
N ARG A 249 -11.06 3.82 -28.50
CA ARG A 249 -10.45 4.81 -27.60
C ARG A 249 -11.44 5.89 -27.23
N ALA A 250 -12.07 6.54 -28.22
CA ALA A 250 -13.06 7.58 -27.98
C ALA A 250 -14.26 7.08 -27.18
N ARG A 251 -14.73 5.85 -27.45
CA ARG A 251 -15.80 5.22 -26.67
C ARG A 251 -15.42 4.98 -25.21
N LYS A 252 -14.19 4.54 -24.94
CA LYS A 252 -13.69 4.34 -23.57
C LYS A 252 -13.50 5.66 -22.82
N GLU A 253 -13.10 6.73 -23.51
CA GLU A 253 -12.91 8.05 -22.94
C GLU A 253 -14.23 8.75 -22.56
N LEU A 254 -15.37 8.33 -23.13
CA LEU A 254 -16.69 8.86 -22.74
C LEU A 254 -17.12 8.51 -21.32
N PHE A 255 -16.56 7.45 -20.76
CA PHE A 255 -16.94 6.94 -19.44
C PHE A 255 -15.78 7.18 -18.44
N GLU A 256 -15.56 8.46 -18.14
CA GLU A 256 -14.54 8.88 -17.20
C GLU A 256 -15.02 8.67 -15.74
N GLU A 257 -14.18 8.01 -14.94
CA GLU A 257 -14.37 7.87 -13.51
C GLU A 257 -13.01 8.06 -12.79
N GLY A 258 -12.97 8.96 -11.81
CA GLY A 258 -11.76 9.25 -11.07
C GLY A 258 -11.14 10.61 -11.39
N VAL A 259 -10.21 11.05 -10.55
CA VAL A 259 -9.50 12.33 -10.71
C VAL A 259 -8.34 12.16 -11.69
N SER A 260 -8.34 12.96 -12.77
CA SER A 260 -7.33 12.88 -13.84
C SER A 260 -6.01 13.58 -13.48
N SER A 261 -5.98 14.48 -12.50
CA SER A 261 -4.76 15.15 -12.05
C SER A 261 -4.89 15.61 -10.60
N SER A 262 -3.88 15.30 -9.81
CA SER A 262 -3.74 15.78 -8.43
C SER A 262 -2.26 15.95 -8.13
N ARG A 263 -1.92 16.87 -7.22
CA ARG A 263 -0.55 17.13 -6.82
C ARG A 263 -0.26 16.49 -5.47
N MET A 264 0.74 15.61 -5.42
CA MET A 264 1.25 15.00 -4.20
C MET A 264 2.59 15.64 -3.88
N TYR A 265 2.60 16.53 -2.88
CA TYR A 265 3.79 17.28 -2.49
C TYR A 265 4.78 16.37 -1.76
N LEU A 266 6.06 16.53 -2.07
CA LEU A 266 7.14 15.90 -1.34
C LEU A 266 7.38 16.71 -0.05
N ASP A 267 7.62 15.98 1.05
CA ASP A 267 8.10 16.62 2.28
C ASP A 267 9.51 17.16 2.03
N PRO A 268 9.77 18.47 2.27
CA PRO A 268 11.05 19.07 1.96
C PRO A 268 12.20 18.60 2.86
N VAL A 269 11.88 18.02 4.02
CA VAL A 269 12.85 17.58 5.03
C VAL A 269 12.98 16.04 5.04
N ARG A 270 11.87 15.35 4.87
CA ARG A 270 11.76 13.89 5.00
C ARG A 270 11.00 13.29 3.82
N PRO A 271 11.58 13.32 2.60
CA PRO A 271 10.89 12.93 1.37
C PRO A 271 10.94 11.42 1.07
N GLY A 272 11.60 10.62 1.91
CA GLY A 272 11.81 9.19 1.67
C GLY A 272 10.63 8.32 2.08
N VAL A 273 10.46 7.16 1.42
CA VAL A 273 9.49 6.11 1.82
C VAL A 273 9.73 5.67 3.26
N GLU A 274 10.99 5.48 3.65
CA GLU A 274 11.31 5.07 5.02
C GLU A 274 10.90 6.11 6.07
N ASP A 275 10.97 7.42 5.75
CA ASP A 275 10.50 8.48 6.65
C ASP A 275 8.99 8.42 6.87
N LEU A 276 8.25 8.06 5.81
CA LEU A 276 6.81 7.85 5.91
C LEU A 276 6.49 6.59 6.72
N LEU A 277 7.24 5.51 6.52
CA LEU A 277 7.10 4.27 7.30
C LEU A 277 7.40 4.50 8.78
N ASP A 278 8.39 5.33 9.13
CA ASP A 278 8.64 5.73 10.53
C ASP A 278 7.40 6.35 11.17
N SER A 279 6.73 7.25 10.45
CA SER A 279 5.52 7.92 10.93
C SER A 279 4.35 6.94 11.11
N ILE A 280 4.13 6.06 10.13
CA ILE A 280 3.06 5.05 10.18
C ILE A 280 3.29 4.09 11.33
N THR A 281 4.50 3.54 11.44
CA THR A 281 4.83 2.55 12.47
C THR A 281 4.86 3.16 13.86
N ALA A 282 5.29 4.42 14.03
CA ALA A 282 5.19 5.14 15.29
C ALA A 282 3.74 5.25 15.78
N GLY A 283 2.81 5.64 14.88
CA GLY A 283 1.39 5.70 15.20
C GLY A 283 0.79 4.35 15.57
N LEU A 284 1.13 3.30 14.81
CA LEU A 284 0.65 1.93 15.06
C LEU A 284 1.19 1.38 16.39
N ARG A 285 2.48 1.55 16.67
CA ARG A 285 3.09 1.13 17.95
C ARG A 285 2.46 1.83 19.14
N SER A 286 2.21 3.14 19.03
CA SER A 286 1.50 3.89 20.08
C SER A 286 0.09 3.36 20.29
N ALA A 287 -0.64 3.05 19.20
CA ALA A 287 -1.97 2.45 19.31
C ALA A 287 -1.93 1.09 20.01
N CYS A 288 -0.97 0.21 19.69
CA CYS A 288 -0.76 -1.05 20.40
C CYS A 288 -0.48 -0.82 21.88
N THR A 289 0.42 0.11 22.21
CA THR A 289 0.77 0.44 23.61
C THR A 289 -0.45 0.89 24.40
N TYR A 290 -1.26 1.80 23.83
CA TYR A 290 -2.44 2.33 24.50
C TYR A 290 -3.57 1.28 24.65
N ALA A 291 -3.68 0.36 23.72
CA ALA A 291 -4.60 -0.78 23.82
C ALA A 291 -4.08 -1.92 24.70
N GLY A 292 -2.84 -1.84 25.19
CA GLY A 292 -2.18 -2.92 25.94
C GLY A 292 -1.90 -4.15 25.08
N ALA A 293 -1.69 -3.98 23.76
CA ALA A 293 -1.43 -5.03 22.80
C ALA A 293 0.06 -5.17 22.52
N ASP A 294 0.57 -6.41 22.52
CA ASP A 294 1.96 -6.77 22.21
C ASP A 294 2.14 -7.28 20.76
N SER A 295 1.05 -7.47 20.06
CA SER A 295 1.01 -7.91 18.67
C SER A 295 -0.15 -7.24 17.89
N LEU A 296 -0.15 -7.33 16.55
CA LEU A 296 -1.24 -6.80 15.72
C LEU A 296 -2.53 -7.61 15.91
N GLU A 297 -2.42 -8.91 16.15
CA GLU A 297 -3.57 -9.75 16.46
C GLU A 297 -4.20 -9.35 17.80
N CYS A 298 -3.37 -9.14 18.81
CA CYS A 298 -3.80 -8.67 20.13
C CYS A 298 -4.43 -7.25 20.04
N LEU A 299 -3.94 -6.37 19.15
CA LEU A 299 -4.56 -5.08 18.91
C LEU A 299 -5.98 -5.25 18.37
N HIS A 300 -6.20 -6.15 17.42
CA HIS A 300 -7.53 -6.43 16.90
C HIS A 300 -8.48 -6.93 18.00
N GLU A 301 -8.01 -7.79 18.90
CA GLU A 301 -8.82 -8.35 19.99
C GLU A 301 -9.16 -7.34 21.10
N ARG A 302 -8.23 -6.43 21.41
CA ARG A 302 -8.35 -5.51 22.55
C ARG A 302 -8.87 -4.12 22.19
N ALA A 303 -8.79 -3.71 20.91
CA ALA A 303 -9.19 -2.39 20.50
C ALA A 303 -10.69 -2.16 20.71
N VAL A 304 -11.02 -1.09 21.43
CA VAL A 304 -12.39 -0.61 21.60
C VAL A 304 -12.58 0.59 20.70
N ILE A 305 -13.50 0.47 19.73
CA ILE A 305 -13.77 1.52 18.75
C ILE A 305 -15.01 2.30 19.14
N GLY A 306 -14.83 3.59 19.38
CA GLY A 306 -15.93 4.52 19.64
C GLY A 306 -16.39 5.24 18.37
N ILE A 307 -17.68 5.56 18.32
CA ILE A 307 -18.24 6.44 17.27
C ILE A 307 -18.24 7.87 17.82
N GLN A 308 -17.67 8.81 17.08
CA GLN A 308 -17.69 10.23 17.43
C GLN A 308 -18.35 11.06 16.34
N GLY A 309 -19.03 12.14 16.74
CA GLY A 309 -19.55 13.14 15.82
C GLY A 309 -18.48 14.12 15.36
N ALA A 310 -18.88 15.01 14.43
CA ALA A 310 -17.98 16.05 13.91
C ALA A 310 -17.43 16.98 15.00
N ALA A 311 -18.24 17.28 16.03
CA ALA A 311 -17.82 18.12 17.16
C ALA A 311 -16.71 17.44 17.99
N GLY A 312 -16.85 16.15 18.31
CA GLY A 312 -15.83 15.39 19.02
C GLY A 312 -14.55 15.23 18.20
N TYR A 313 -14.67 15.09 16.86
CA TYR A 313 -13.51 15.11 15.99
C TYR A 313 -12.77 16.47 16.01
N ALA A 314 -13.52 17.57 15.96
CA ALA A 314 -12.96 18.93 15.98
C ALA A 314 -12.28 19.24 17.33
N GLU A 315 -12.88 18.80 18.45
CA GLU A 315 -12.29 18.95 19.79
C GLU A 315 -10.94 18.24 19.92
N GLY A 316 -10.81 17.04 19.33
CA GLY A 316 -9.59 16.25 19.36
C GLY A 316 -8.49 16.71 18.39
N MET A 317 -8.72 17.76 17.60
CA MET A 317 -7.70 18.30 16.68
C MET A 317 -6.65 19.10 17.43
N PRO A 318 -5.34 18.90 17.14
CA PRO A 318 -4.30 19.72 17.73
C PRO A 318 -4.42 21.17 17.24
N LEU A 319 -4.14 22.12 18.11
CA LEU A 319 -4.07 23.54 17.75
C LEU A 319 -2.75 23.79 16.99
N PRO A 320 -2.79 24.26 15.73
CA PRO A 320 -1.60 24.47 14.93
C PRO A 320 -0.78 25.69 15.39
N THR A 321 -1.38 26.60 16.18
CA THR A 321 -0.75 27.78 16.76
C THR A 321 -1.19 27.94 18.22
N SER A 322 -0.27 28.35 19.08
CA SER A 322 -0.60 28.77 20.45
C SER A 322 -1.40 30.08 20.45
N TRP A 323 -2.12 30.35 21.55
CA TRP A 323 -2.85 31.58 21.83
C TRP A 323 -2.01 32.82 21.58
#